data_33922d99fc8e191db4fef1d4ed0d5e68
#
_entry.id   33922d99fc8e191db4fef1d4ed0d5e68
#
_cell.length_a   1.000
_cell.length_b   1.000
_cell.length_c   1.000
_cell.angle_alpha   90.00
_cell.angle_beta   90.00
_cell.angle_gamma   90.00
#
_symmetry.space_group_name_H-M   'P 1'
#
loop_
_entity.id
_entity.type
_entity.pdbx_description
1 polymer ?
#
loop_
_entity_poly.entity_id
_entity_poly.type
_entity_poly.pdbx_seq_one_letter_code
_entity_poly.pdbx_strand_id
1 'polypeptide(L)'
;TEVIKELQTTGNLITPFGRRRQFWGRLDDEHYARKAIAYLPQSTIGDLLNLGLYRVWKELFDEGVEILGQVHDAVLGQCPINKVDYLIPKVIGCLENPVEVKGKTMVIPSDAEVGDSWKNLKKWGANA
;
A
#
# COMPACT_ATOMS: atom_id res chain seq x y z
N THR A 1 -15.00 3.32 19.71
CA THR A 1 -15.01 3.24 18.25
C THR A 1 -15.61 1.92 17.78
N GLU A 2 -16.12 1.87 16.56
CA GLU A 2 -16.69 0.65 15.97
C GLU A 2 -15.71 -0.52 15.96
N VAL A 3 -14.44 -0.24 15.63
CA VAL A 3 -13.35 -1.22 15.63
C VAL A 3 -13.20 -1.91 16.98
N ILE A 4 -13.23 -1.16 18.07
CA ILE A 4 -13.13 -1.71 19.42
C ILE A 4 -14.36 -2.56 19.76
N LYS A 5 -15.55 -2.12 19.37
CA LYS A 5 -16.77 -2.88 19.57
C LYS A 5 -16.74 -4.22 18.82
N GLU A 6 -16.32 -4.20 17.57
CA GLU A 6 -16.17 -5.42 16.76
C GLU A 6 -15.16 -6.37 17.39
N LEU A 7 -14.01 -5.86 17.82
CA LEU A 7 -12.99 -6.65 18.50
C LEU A 7 -13.51 -7.30 19.77
N GLN A 8 -14.19 -6.52 20.64
CA GLN A 8 -14.73 -7.03 21.91
C GLN A 8 -15.84 -8.05 21.70
N THR A 9 -16.58 -7.96 20.61
CA THR A 9 -17.69 -8.88 20.30
C THR A 9 -17.21 -10.18 19.67
N THR A 10 -16.29 -10.10 18.71
CA THR A 10 -15.88 -11.24 17.88
C THR A 10 -14.48 -11.76 18.17
N GLY A 11 -13.61 -10.93 18.76
CA GLY A 11 -12.18 -11.22 18.91
C GLY A 11 -11.39 -11.15 17.60
N ASN A 12 -12.01 -10.70 16.51
CA ASN A 12 -11.42 -10.64 15.17
C ASN A 12 -11.66 -9.28 14.53
N LEU A 13 -10.76 -8.92 13.60
CA LEU A 13 -10.95 -7.81 12.69
C LEU A 13 -10.74 -8.27 11.26
N ILE A 14 -11.57 -7.76 10.35
CA ILE A 14 -11.51 -8.08 8.92
C ILE A 14 -11.28 -6.79 8.14
N THR A 15 -10.27 -6.81 7.24
CA THR A 15 -9.96 -5.66 6.39
C THR A 15 -10.94 -5.58 5.20
N PRO A 16 -11.00 -4.43 4.48
CA PRO A 16 -11.76 -4.32 3.23
C PRO A 16 -11.42 -5.38 2.17
N PHE A 17 -10.22 -5.96 2.23
CA PHE A 17 -9.78 -7.04 1.34
C PHE A 17 -10.10 -8.45 1.87
N GLY A 18 -10.81 -8.54 3.00
CA GLY A 18 -11.17 -9.82 3.59
C GLY A 18 -10.09 -10.47 4.44
N ARG A 19 -8.96 -9.80 4.67
CA ARG A 19 -7.91 -10.30 5.56
C ARG A 19 -8.38 -10.28 7.00
N ARG A 20 -8.33 -11.42 7.66
CA ARG A 20 -8.78 -11.58 9.04
C ARG A 20 -7.59 -11.68 9.98
N ARG A 21 -7.67 -10.97 11.10
CA ARG A 21 -6.75 -11.12 12.23
C ARG A 21 -7.52 -11.44 13.49
N GLN A 22 -7.11 -12.49 14.19
CA GLN A 22 -7.61 -12.86 15.49
C GLN A 22 -6.70 -12.29 16.58
N PHE A 23 -7.31 -11.70 17.60
CA PHE A 23 -6.60 -11.17 18.75
C PHE A 23 -6.79 -12.10 19.95
N TRP A 24 -5.68 -12.49 20.54
CA TRP A 24 -5.63 -13.37 21.70
C TRP A 24 -5.34 -12.55 22.95
N GLY A 25 -5.98 -12.90 24.08
CA GLY A 25 -5.77 -12.28 25.37
C GLY A 25 -6.96 -11.43 25.84
N ARG A 26 -6.68 -10.48 26.74
CA ARG A 26 -7.72 -9.61 27.30
C ARG A 26 -8.09 -8.52 26.30
N LEU A 27 -9.28 -8.62 25.74
CA LEU A 27 -9.78 -7.72 24.70
C LEU A 27 -10.17 -6.32 25.25
N ASP A 28 -10.22 -6.17 26.56
CA ASP A 28 -10.46 -4.91 27.26
C ASP A 28 -9.16 -4.12 27.57
N ASP A 29 -7.99 -4.68 27.25
CA ASP A 29 -6.70 -4.04 27.47
C ASP A 29 -6.45 -2.93 26.44
N GLU A 30 -5.99 -1.77 26.90
CA GLU A 30 -5.62 -0.63 26.07
C GLU A 30 -4.56 -0.97 25.01
N HIS A 31 -3.64 -1.87 25.33
CA HIS A 31 -2.61 -2.33 24.41
C HIS A 31 -3.22 -3.02 23.18
N TYR A 32 -4.23 -3.87 23.38
CA TYR A 32 -4.94 -4.51 22.28
C TYR A 32 -5.79 -3.53 21.48
N ALA A 33 -6.40 -2.55 22.15
CA ALA A 33 -7.16 -1.51 21.47
C ALA A 33 -6.27 -0.70 20.50
N ARG A 34 -5.07 -0.34 20.91
CA ARG A 34 -4.09 0.35 20.04
C ARG A 34 -3.68 -0.51 18.85
N LYS A 35 -3.37 -1.78 19.07
CA LYS A 35 -3.05 -2.71 17.99
C LYS A 35 -4.21 -2.88 17.01
N ALA A 36 -5.42 -2.98 17.51
CA ALA A 36 -6.61 -3.14 16.68
C ALA A 36 -6.88 -1.91 15.80
N ILE A 37 -6.75 -0.71 16.37
CA ILE A 37 -6.94 0.55 15.63
C ILE A 37 -5.89 0.68 14.53
N ALA A 38 -4.64 0.30 14.78
CA ALA A 38 -3.56 0.37 13.80
C ALA A 38 -3.66 -0.71 12.72
N TYR A 39 -4.22 -1.88 13.05
CA TYR A 39 -4.26 -3.03 12.16
C TYR A 39 -5.00 -2.78 10.85
N LEU A 40 -6.21 -2.22 10.90
CA LEU A 40 -7.05 -2.04 9.71
C LEU A 40 -6.38 -1.15 8.64
N PRO A 41 -5.92 0.08 8.96
CA PRO A 41 -5.27 0.92 7.96
C PRO A 41 -3.95 0.35 7.48
N GLN A 42 -3.10 -0.17 8.35
CA GLN A 42 -1.79 -0.72 7.97
C GLN A 42 -1.92 -1.96 7.09
N SER A 43 -2.81 -2.89 7.45
CA SER A 43 -3.07 -4.08 6.62
C SER A 43 -3.71 -3.74 5.29
N THR A 44 -4.59 -2.76 5.25
CA THR A 44 -5.23 -2.31 4.02
C THR A 44 -4.20 -1.71 3.06
N ILE A 45 -3.30 -0.87 3.57
CA ILE A 45 -2.19 -0.30 2.77
C ILE A 45 -1.26 -1.42 2.27
N GLY A 46 -0.94 -2.39 3.12
CA GLY A 46 -0.12 -3.54 2.72
C GLY A 46 -0.75 -4.36 1.60
N ASP A 47 -2.02 -4.64 1.69
CA ASP A 47 -2.75 -5.38 0.66
C ASP A 47 -2.89 -4.58 -0.65
N LEU A 48 -3.12 -3.25 -0.55
CA LEU A 48 -3.12 -2.36 -1.70
C LEU A 48 -1.76 -2.33 -2.40
N LEU A 49 -0.69 -2.26 -1.62
CA LEU A 49 0.67 -2.26 -2.16
C LEU A 49 0.98 -3.59 -2.87
N ASN A 50 0.60 -4.72 -2.29
CA ASN A 50 0.76 -6.03 -2.91
C ASN A 50 -0.02 -6.15 -4.22
N LEU A 51 -1.24 -5.65 -4.27
CA LEU A 51 -2.03 -5.57 -5.51
C LEU A 51 -1.34 -4.69 -6.55
N GLY A 52 -0.83 -3.55 -6.13
CA GLY A 52 -0.07 -2.64 -6.99
C GLY A 52 1.19 -3.26 -7.55
N LEU A 53 1.95 -3.98 -6.73
CA LEU A 53 3.14 -4.73 -7.17
C LEU A 53 2.79 -5.77 -8.23
N TYR A 54 1.73 -6.52 -8.02
CA TYR A 54 1.25 -7.51 -8.99
C TYR A 54 0.89 -6.85 -10.32
N ARG A 55 0.18 -5.73 -10.28
CA ARG A 55 -0.20 -4.98 -11.48
C ARG A 55 1.01 -4.40 -12.22
N VAL A 56 1.98 -3.83 -11.50
CA VAL A 56 3.23 -3.33 -12.09
C VAL A 56 3.95 -4.47 -12.81
N TRP A 57 4.11 -5.61 -12.15
CA TRP A 57 4.75 -6.76 -12.76
C TRP A 57 3.99 -7.25 -14.01
N LYS A 58 2.69 -7.40 -13.92
CA LYS A 58 1.86 -7.94 -15.00
C LYS A 58 1.78 -7.00 -16.21
N GLU A 59 1.62 -5.70 -15.97
CA GLU A 59 1.32 -4.72 -17.01
C GLU A 59 2.57 -4.05 -17.57
N LEU A 60 3.64 -3.92 -16.78
CA LEU A 60 4.79 -3.08 -17.12
C LEU A 60 6.13 -3.83 -17.20
N PHE A 61 6.19 -5.10 -16.86
CA PHE A 61 7.43 -5.88 -16.97
C PHE A 61 7.99 -5.88 -18.39
N ASP A 62 7.13 -6.10 -19.37
CA ASP A 62 7.52 -6.11 -20.79
C ASP A 62 7.94 -4.72 -21.30
N GLU A 63 7.56 -3.66 -20.61
CA GLU A 63 7.96 -2.29 -20.93
C GLU A 63 9.28 -1.87 -20.26
N GLY A 64 9.87 -2.76 -19.48
CA GLY A 64 11.17 -2.55 -18.86
C GLY A 64 11.15 -2.12 -17.40
N VAL A 65 10.00 -2.17 -16.73
CA VAL A 65 9.90 -1.91 -15.30
C VAL A 65 10.22 -3.19 -14.52
N GLU A 66 11.25 -3.16 -13.72
CA GLU A 66 11.65 -4.26 -12.84
C GLU A 66 11.45 -3.87 -11.37
N ILE A 67 10.76 -4.72 -10.63
CA ILE A 67 10.59 -4.55 -9.18
C ILE A 67 11.81 -5.14 -8.49
N LEU A 68 12.51 -4.33 -7.70
CA LEU A 68 13.70 -4.75 -6.95
C LEU A 68 13.40 -5.09 -5.50
N GLY A 69 12.40 -4.45 -4.91
CA GLY A 69 12.05 -4.70 -3.53
C GLY A 69 10.89 -3.88 -3.03
N GLN A 70 10.49 -4.19 -1.81
CA GLN A 70 9.46 -3.48 -1.08
C GLN A 70 10.02 -3.09 0.28
N VAL A 71 9.92 -1.82 0.65
CA VAL A 71 10.38 -1.29 1.93
C VAL A 71 9.24 -0.54 2.59
N HIS A 72 8.70 -1.08 3.68
CA HIS A 72 7.52 -0.54 4.36
C HIS A 72 6.32 -0.39 3.40
N ASP A 73 5.92 0.84 3.12
CA ASP A 73 4.84 1.20 2.22
C ASP A 73 5.33 1.73 0.86
N ALA A 74 6.60 1.48 0.54
CA ALA A 74 7.22 1.91 -0.70
C ALA A 74 7.67 0.74 -1.57
N VAL A 75 7.65 0.96 -2.87
CA VAL A 75 8.17 0.03 -3.87
C VAL A 75 9.45 0.58 -4.46
N LEU A 76 10.50 -0.24 -4.46
CA LEU A 76 11.75 0.06 -5.15
C LEU A 76 11.77 -0.68 -6.49
N GLY A 77 12.00 0.04 -7.57
CA GLY A 77 12.09 -0.54 -8.90
C GLY A 77 13.11 0.18 -9.76
N GLN A 78 13.30 -0.33 -10.95
CA GLN A 78 14.13 0.30 -11.96
C GLN A 78 13.47 0.24 -13.34
N CYS A 79 13.80 1.19 -14.18
CA CYS A 79 13.32 1.24 -15.55
C CYS A 79 14.36 1.93 -16.46
N PRO A 80 14.23 1.79 -17.80
CA PRO A 80 15.11 2.50 -18.73
C PRO A 80 15.02 4.01 -18.54
N ILE A 81 16.17 4.69 -18.52
CA ILE A 81 16.28 6.12 -18.25
C ILE A 81 15.51 6.98 -19.25
N ASN A 82 15.44 6.55 -20.50
CA ASN A 82 14.72 7.26 -21.56
C ASN A 82 13.19 7.08 -21.52
N LYS A 83 12.69 6.22 -20.63
CA LYS A 83 11.25 5.93 -20.46
C LYS A 83 10.68 6.36 -19.13
N VAL A 84 11.47 7.02 -18.29
CA VAL A 84 11.05 7.42 -16.94
C VAL A 84 9.75 8.24 -16.97
N ASP A 85 9.70 9.30 -17.76
CA ASP A 85 8.51 10.18 -17.82
C ASP A 85 7.27 9.51 -18.41
N TYR A 86 7.47 8.44 -19.18
CA TYR A 86 6.39 7.62 -19.72
C TYR A 86 5.91 6.55 -18.73
N LEU A 87 6.84 5.93 -18.01
CA LEU A 87 6.53 4.79 -17.14
C LEU A 87 6.09 5.17 -15.75
N ILE A 88 6.61 6.25 -15.16
CA ILE A 88 6.25 6.65 -13.80
C ILE A 88 4.75 6.88 -13.61
N PRO A 89 4.04 7.62 -14.51
CA PRO A 89 2.59 7.75 -14.39
C PRO A 89 1.86 6.40 -14.44
N LYS A 90 2.34 5.46 -15.23
CA LYS A 90 1.76 4.12 -15.32
C LYS A 90 1.98 3.31 -14.04
N VAL A 91 3.16 3.40 -13.44
CA VAL A 91 3.47 2.76 -12.15
C VAL A 91 2.56 3.32 -11.06
N ILE A 92 2.44 4.63 -10.98
CA ILE A 92 1.53 5.30 -10.03
C ILE A 92 0.10 4.82 -10.23
N GLY A 93 -0.37 4.73 -11.47
CA GLY A 93 -1.70 4.21 -11.78
C GLY A 93 -1.92 2.77 -11.34
N CYS A 94 -0.88 1.93 -11.41
CA CYS A 94 -0.94 0.56 -10.89
C CYS A 94 -0.98 0.48 -9.36
N LEU A 95 -0.37 1.44 -8.67
CA LEU A 95 -0.32 1.49 -7.20
C LEU A 95 -1.57 2.12 -6.60
N GLU A 96 -2.17 3.10 -7.26
CA GLU A 96 -3.35 3.83 -6.79
C GLU A 96 -4.64 3.07 -7.11
N ASN A 97 -4.79 1.88 -6.55
CA ASN A 97 -6.00 1.08 -6.73
C ASN A 97 -7.13 1.58 -5.83
N PRO A 98 -8.36 1.70 -6.36
CA PRO A 98 -9.51 2.03 -5.51
C PRO A 98 -9.75 0.95 -4.46
N VAL A 99 -10.07 1.37 -3.25
CA VAL A 99 -10.51 0.48 -2.18
C VAL A 99 -11.85 0.97 -1.65
N GLU A 100 -12.75 0.05 -1.41
CA GLU A 100 -14.06 0.37 -0.87
C GLU A 100 -14.06 0.14 0.64
N VAL A 101 -14.38 1.20 1.39
CA VAL A 101 -14.46 1.18 2.85
C VAL A 101 -15.81 1.75 3.27
N LYS A 102 -16.64 0.93 3.92
CA LYS A 102 -17.98 1.31 4.40
C LYS A 102 -18.84 1.97 3.32
N GLY A 103 -18.85 1.39 2.12
CA GLY A 103 -19.62 1.90 0.99
C GLY A 103 -19.04 3.13 0.30
N LYS A 104 -17.86 3.60 0.72
CA LYS A 104 -17.16 4.73 0.09
C LYS A 104 -15.93 4.23 -0.62
N THR A 105 -15.74 4.68 -1.86
CA THR A 105 -14.54 4.39 -2.63
C THR A 105 -13.46 5.41 -2.30
N MET A 106 -12.26 4.91 -1.98
CA MET A 106 -11.08 5.71 -1.66
C MET A 106 -9.94 5.34 -2.58
N VAL A 107 -9.10 6.32 -2.89
CA VAL A 107 -7.81 6.11 -3.57
C VAL A 107 -6.72 6.74 -2.71
N ILE A 108 -5.74 5.94 -2.31
CA ILE A 108 -4.59 6.43 -1.55
C ILE A 108 -3.53 6.91 -2.55
N PRO A 109 -3.17 8.21 -2.52
CA PRO A 109 -2.23 8.76 -3.49
C PRO A 109 -0.82 8.20 -3.30
N SER A 110 -0.09 8.10 -4.39
CA SER A 110 1.31 7.65 -4.42
C SER A 110 2.19 8.74 -5.02
N ASP A 111 3.37 8.92 -4.43
CA ASP A 111 4.42 9.80 -4.94
C ASP A 111 5.57 8.95 -5.49
N ALA A 112 6.34 9.52 -6.39
CA ALA A 112 7.54 8.86 -6.94
C ALA A 112 8.78 9.72 -6.75
N GLU A 113 9.88 9.03 -6.49
CA GLU A 113 11.22 9.60 -6.49
C GLU A 113 12.08 8.85 -7.50
N VAL A 114 12.91 9.57 -8.23
CA VAL A 114 13.72 9.03 -9.33
C VAL A 114 15.17 9.50 -9.20
N GLY A 115 16.11 8.64 -9.53
CA GLY A 115 17.53 8.96 -9.52
C GLY A 115 18.37 7.83 -10.11
N ASP A 116 19.67 8.08 -10.26
CA ASP A 116 20.61 7.09 -10.78
C ASP A 116 20.90 5.98 -9.77
N SER A 117 20.68 6.26 -8.50
CA SER A 117 20.88 5.31 -7.41
C SER A 117 19.91 5.62 -6.27
N TRP A 118 19.70 4.66 -5.38
CA TRP A 118 18.87 4.86 -4.20
C TRP A 118 19.32 6.03 -3.32
N LYS A 119 20.59 6.33 -3.31
CA LYS A 119 21.15 7.45 -2.55
C LYS A 119 20.80 8.83 -3.12
N ASN A 120 20.56 8.92 -4.43
CA ASN A 120 20.41 10.17 -5.16
C ASN A 120 19.00 10.38 -5.71
N LEU A 121 17.98 9.99 -4.96
CA LEU A 121 16.59 10.14 -5.38
C LEU A 121 16.11 11.59 -5.24
N LYS A 122 15.34 12.05 -6.23
CA LYS A 122 14.66 13.34 -6.24
C LYS A 122 13.18 13.13 -6.59
N LYS A 123 12.32 13.95 -6.00
CA LYS A 123 10.89 13.86 -6.27
C LYS A 123 10.62 14.07 -7.76
N TRP A 124 9.92 13.09 -8.36
CA TRP A 124 9.51 13.18 -9.75
C TRP A 124 8.44 14.28 -9.94
N GLY A 125 8.61 15.09 -10.99
CA GLY A 125 7.69 16.18 -11.30
C GLY A 125 7.88 17.46 -10.46
N ALA A 126 8.82 17.49 -9.52
CA ALA A 126 9.03 18.66 -8.64
C ALA A 126 9.56 19.91 -9.38
N ASN A 127 10.12 19.73 -10.57
CA ASN A 127 10.68 20.81 -11.40
C ASN A 127 9.83 21.08 -12.67
N ALA A 128 8.63 20.60 -12.65
CA ALA A 128 7.70 20.88 -13.75
C ALA A 128 7.15 22.29 -13.66
#